data_e8890cef739909d7b940f96bc037479c
#
_entry.id   e8890cef739909d7b940f96bc037479c
#
_cell.length_a   1.000
_cell.length_b   1.000
_cell.length_c   1.000
_cell.angle_alpha   90.00
_cell.angle_beta   90.00
_cell.angle_gamma   90.00
#
_symmetry.space_group_name_H-M   'P 1'
#
loop_
_entity.id
_entity.type
_entity.pdbx_description
1 polymer ?
#
loop_
_entity_poly.entity_id
_entity_poly.type
_entity_poly.pdbx_seq_one_letter_code
_entity_poly.pdbx_strand_id
1 'polypeptide(L)'
;MPAKRKPPLLLEATSLTVERETHILRDLNWQVRRGEHWAVLGPNGSGKSSLLNVFTAFLAPTTGRIRAFGKEYGEDDWNEIKARIGYAGSEVNRMIRPEETVLDLLIGGARAMINFWGEYKPAERRAARAFLKRADCLPLEHRPWRLLSQGERQKILFGRALMGKPAALFLDEPCAGLDPVARASYLAFMERSASTAPSPVLVLVTHHVEEITPCFTHVLILREGQVLAAGPKKQTLTAANLTKAFGAPIKLRSAQGRYLMTSP
;
A
#
# COMPACT_ATOMS: atom_id res chain seq x y z
N MET A 1 -31.82 -14.00 -13.64
CA MET A 1 -30.95 -12.82 -13.64
C MET A 1 -29.55 -13.26 -14.14
N PRO A 2 -28.92 -12.62 -15.12
CA PRO A 2 -27.58 -13.02 -15.54
C PRO A 2 -26.62 -12.80 -14.36
N ALA A 3 -25.78 -13.82 -14.09
CA ALA A 3 -24.75 -13.74 -13.06
C ALA A 3 -23.86 -12.53 -13.34
N LYS A 4 -23.79 -11.58 -12.40
CA LYS A 4 -22.87 -10.42 -12.52
C LYS A 4 -21.46 -10.96 -12.70
N ARG A 5 -20.85 -10.72 -13.87
CA ARG A 5 -19.45 -11.08 -14.11
C ARG A 5 -18.59 -10.52 -12.99
N LYS A 6 -17.81 -11.38 -12.36
CA LYS A 6 -16.85 -10.93 -11.33
C LYS A 6 -15.91 -9.89 -11.93
N PRO A 7 -15.57 -8.81 -11.19
CA PRO A 7 -14.61 -7.82 -11.67
C PRO A 7 -13.28 -8.47 -12.08
N PRO A 8 -12.53 -7.88 -13.03
CA PRO A 8 -11.26 -8.41 -13.48
C PRO A 8 -10.28 -8.61 -12.33
N LEU A 9 -9.56 -9.73 -12.34
CA LEU A 9 -8.48 -10.01 -11.41
C LEU A 9 -7.29 -9.09 -11.74
N LEU A 10 -6.73 -8.44 -10.74
CA LEU A 10 -5.59 -7.53 -10.89
C LEU A 10 -4.31 -8.11 -10.30
N LEU A 11 -4.40 -8.71 -9.10
CA LEU A 11 -3.26 -9.32 -8.40
C LEU A 11 -3.67 -10.69 -7.93
N GLU A 12 -2.76 -11.65 -8.05
CA GLU A 12 -2.96 -13.02 -7.61
C GLU A 12 -1.65 -13.62 -7.09
N ALA A 13 -1.73 -14.23 -5.92
CA ALA A 13 -0.72 -15.12 -5.37
C ALA A 13 -1.36 -16.50 -5.22
N THR A 14 -0.71 -17.53 -5.72
CA THR A 14 -1.17 -18.91 -5.64
C THR A 14 -0.08 -19.78 -5.05
N SER A 15 -0.36 -20.42 -3.91
CA SER A 15 0.56 -21.27 -3.14
C SER A 15 1.93 -20.57 -2.94
N LEU A 16 1.90 -19.25 -2.73
CA LEU A 16 3.11 -18.43 -2.62
C LEU A 16 3.88 -18.80 -1.35
N THR A 17 5.12 -19.20 -1.52
CA THR A 17 6.07 -19.43 -0.43
C THR A 17 7.31 -18.56 -0.64
N VAL A 18 7.74 -17.91 0.42
CA VAL A 18 9.01 -17.17 0.49
C VAL A 18 9.79 -17.69 1.67
N GLU A 19 10.95 -18.24 1.37
CA GLU A 19 11.89 -18.77 2.35
C GLU A 19 13.26 -18.10 2.19
N ARG A 20 13.89 -17.78 3.29
CA ARG A 20 15.29 -17.35 3.41
C ARG A 20 15.93 -18.21 4.51
N GLU A 21 16.52 -17.64 5.52
CA GLU A 21 16.95 -18.39 6.72
C GLU A 21 15.76 -18.95 7.50
N THR A 22 14.60 -18.33 7.35
CA THR A 22 13.31 -18.73 7.93
C THR A 22 12.20 -18.62 6.89
N HIS A 23 11.07 -19.31 7.15
CA HIS A 23 9.88 -19.14 6.34
C HIS A 23 9.25 -17.77 6.61
N ILE A 24 9.17 -16.94 5.57
CA ILE A 24 8.56 -15.59 5.62
C ILE A 24 7.09 -15.65 5.20
N LEU A 25 6.78 -16.38 4.11
CA LEU A 25 5.43 -16.68 3.64
C LEU A 25 5.32 -18.18 3.37
N ARG A 26 4.14 -18.77 3.66
CA ARG A 26 3.90 -20.22 3.54
C ARG A 26 2.57 -20.48 2.87
N ASP A 27 2.60 -21.08 1.67
CA ASP A 27 1.42 -21.49 0.89
C ASP A 27 0.31 -20.43 0.87
N LEU A 28 0.69 -19.16 0.63
CA LEU A 28 -0.21 -18.03 0.68
C LEU A 28 -1.03 -17.96 -0.60
N ASN A 29 -2.36 -17.89 -0.45
CA ASN A 29 -3.29 -17.69 -1.55
C ASN A 29 -4.05 -16.39 -1.34
N TRP A 30 -3.99 -15.49 -2.32
CA TRP A 30 -4.63 -14.19 -2.26
C TRP A 30 -4.97 -13.66 -3.65
N GLN A 31 -6.14 -13.03 -3.78
CA GLN A 31 -6.62 -12.43 -5.03
C GLN A 31 -7.17 -11.04 -4.77
N VAL A 32 -6.83 -10.09 -5.63
CA VAL A 32 -7.34 -8.71 -5.61
C VAL A 32 -8.00 -8.41 -6.95
N ARG A 33 -9.24 -7.93 -6.92
CA ARG A 33 -10.00 -7.58 -8.11
C ARG A 33 -10.14 -6.06 -8.26
N ARG A 34 -10.43 -5.63 -9.47
CA ARG A 34 -10.70 -4.20 -9.74
C ARG A 34 -11.84 -3.68 -8.85
N GLY A 35 -11.60 -2.53 -8.20
CA GLY A 35 -12.57 -1.91 -7.29
C GLY A 35 -12.53 -2.45 -5.86
N GLU A 36 -11.66 -3.41 -5.55
CA GLU A 36 -11.43 -3.86 -4.18
C GLU A 36 -10.24 -3.09 -3.59
N HIS A 37 -10.47 -2.38 -2.48
CA HIS A 37 -9.39 -1.84 -1.67
C HIS A 37 -9.15 -2.75 -0.47
N TRP A 38 -7.90 -3.16 -0.27
CA TRP A 38 -7.52 -4.18 0.71
C TRP A 38 -6.68 -3.60 1.84
N ALA A 39 -7.01 -3.97 3.07
CA ALA A 39 -6.11 -3.83 4.20
C ALA A 39 -5.47 -5.19 4.54
N VAL A 40 -4.14 -5.25 4.56
CA VAL A 40 -3.35 -6.41 4.98
C VAL A 40 -2.94 -6.19 6.44
N LEU A 41 -3.52 -6.96 7.33
CA LEU A 41 -3.42 -6.81 8.78
C LEU A 41 -2.70 -8.01 9.41
N GLY A 42 -2.01 -7.80 10.51
CA GLY A 42 -1.36 -8.86 11.30
C GLY A 42 -0.25 -8.32 12.18
N PRO A 43 0.25 -9.11 13.14
CA PRO A 43 1.34 -8.70 14.00
C PRO A 43 2.63 -8.43 13.23
N ASN A 44 3.61 -7.79 13.88
CA ASN A 44 4.93 -7.60 13.30
C ASN A 44 5.57 -8.98 13.00
N GLY A 45 6.28 -9.08 11.87
CA GLY A 45 6.87 -10.35 11.44
C GLY A 45 5.89 -11.34 10.78
N SER A 46 4.60 -11.00 10.59
CA SER A 46 3.63 -11.91 9.95
C SER A 46 3.75 -12.01 8.42
N GLY A 47 4.70 -11.32 7.77
CA GLY A 47 4.93 -11.40 6.33
C GLY A 47 4.23 -10.33 5.50
N LYS A 48 3.56 -9.33 6.10
CA LYS A 48 2.78 -8.29 5.38
C LYS A 48 3.59 -7.53 4.34
N SER A 49 4.69 -6.89 4.74
CA SER A 49 5.57 -6.14 3.83
C SER A 49 6.23 -7.07 2.80
N SER A 50 6.56 -8.30 3.20
CA SER A 50 7.13 -9.29 2.31
C SER A 50 6.17 -9.66 1.19
N LEU A 51 4.86 -9.77 1.46
CA LEU A 51 3.85 -10.00 0.43
C LEU A 51 3.85 -8.87 -0.61
N LEU A 52 3.92 -7.60 -0.20
CA LEU A 52 4.01 -6.47 -1.14
C LEU A 52 5.33 -6.47 -1.91
N ASN A 53 6.43 -6.78 -1.21
CA ASN A 53 7.77 -6.81 -1.80
C ASN A 53 7.91 -7.89 -2.89
N VAL A 54 7.13 -8.95 -2.82
CA VAL A 54 7.09 -9.96 -3.88
C VAL A 54 6.46 -9.39 -5.15
N PHE A 55 5.35 -8.68 -5.07
CA PHE A 55 4.70 -8.05 -6.23
C PHE A 55 5.53 -6.92 -6.84
N THR A 56 6.32 -6.22 -6.04
CA THR A 56 7.23 -5.15 -6.50
C THR A 56 8.62 -5.65 -6.92
N ALA A 57 8.86 -6.98 -6.83
CA ALA A 57 10.14 -7.64 -7.12
C ALA A 57 11.31 -7.16 -6.26
N PHE A 58 11.05 -6.58 -5.08
CA PHE A 58 12.09 -6.42 -4.05
C PHE A 58 12.43 -7.74 -3.37
N LEU A 59 11.53 -8.73 -3.48
CA LEU A 59 11.68 -10.07 -2.91
C LEU A 59 11.21 -11.12 -3.93
N ALA A 60 12.07 -12.07 -4.27
CA ALA A 60 11.70 -13.16 -5.17
C ALA A 60 10.97 -14.29 -4.41
N PRO A 61 9.91 -14.88 -4.99
CA PRO A 61 9.27 -16.07 -4.44
C PRO A 61 10.23 -17.26 -4.46
N THR A 62 10.09 -18.17 -3.49
CA THR A 62 10.80 -19.44 -3.47
C THR A 62 10.02 -20.49 -4.28
N THR A 63 8.70 -20.57 -4.04
CA THR A 63 7.78 -21.42 -4.81
C THR A 63 6.41 -20.76 -4.94
N GLY A 64 5.54 -21.35 -5.75
CA GLY A 64 4.21 -20.79 -6.04
C GLY A 64 4.24 -19.84 -7.23
N ARG A 65 3.13 -19.18 -7.49
CA ARG A 65 2.95 -18.28 -8.65
C ARG A 65 2.42 -16.93 -8.24
N ILE A 66 2.87 -15.90 -8.94
CA ILE A 66 2.38 -14.54 -8.81
C ILE A 66 1.97 -14.04 -10.17
N ARG A 67 0.77 -13.50 -10.24
CA ARG A 67 0.25 -12.81 -11.41
C ARG A 67 -0.17 -11.39 -11.05
N ALA A 68 0.13 -10.48 -11.93
CA ALA A 68 -0.35 -9.10 -11.82
C ALA A 68 -0.77 -8.59 -13.21
N PHE A 69 -1.98 -8.06 -13.29
CA PHE A 69 -2.54 -7.49 -14.52
C PHE A 69 -2.53 -8.45 -15.73
N GLY A 70 -2.71 -9.77 -15.46
CA GLY A 70 -2.74 -10.82 -16.47
C GLY A 70 -1.37 -11.38 -16.88
N LYS A 71 -0.28 -10.89 -16.28
CA LYS A 71 1.09 -11.34 -16.52
C LYS A 71 1.61 -12.15 -15.34
N GLU A 72 2.54 -13.11 -15.59
CA GLU A 72 3.10 -14.01 -14.58
C GLU A 72 4.57 -13.71 -14.31
N TYR A 73 4.96 -13.70 -13.04
CA TYR A 73 6.35 -13.47 -12.62
C TYR A 73 7.24 -14.63 -13.06
N GLY A 74 8.38 -14.28 -13.67
CA GLY A 74 9.34 -15.26 -14.20
C GLY A 74 9.10 -15.65 -15.66
N GLU A 75 7.89 -15.41 -16.20
CA GLU A 75 7.55 -15.66 -17.60
C GLU A 75 7.47 -14.37 -18.42
N ASP A 76 6.95 -13.29 -17.81
CA ASP A 76 6.73 -11.98 -18.45
C ASP A 76 7.75 -10.93 -17.99
N ASP A 77 7.90 -9.83 -18.75
CA ASP A 77 8.69 -8.66 -18.31
C ASP A 77 8.03 -7.98 -17.11
N TRP A 78 8.59 -8.25 -15.93
CA TRP A 78 8.07 -7.71 -14.68
C TRP A 78 8.35 -6.21 -14.47
N ASN A 79 9.23 -5.59 -15.28
CA ASN A 79 9.45 -4.15 -15.21
C ASN A 79 8.21 -3.38 -15.70
N GLU A 80 7.48 -3.89 -16.70
CA GLU A 80 6.20 -3.33 -17.10
C GLU A 80 5.16 -3.42 -15.98
N ILE A 81 5.19 -4.48 -15.19
CA ILE A 81 4.30 -4.69 -14.05
C ILE A 81 4.63 -3.73 -12.92
N LYS A 82 5.92 -3.60 -12.57
CA LYS A 82 6.38 -2.64 -11.54
C LYS A 82 5.97 -1.21 -11.86
N ALA A 83 6.02 -0.80 -13.13
CA ALA A 83 5.57 0.53 -13.55
C ALA A 83 4.05 0.77 -13.33
N ARG A 84 3.26 -0.30 -13.22
CA ARG A 84 1.81 -0.24 -12.93
C ARG A 84 1.46 -0.37 -11.44
N ILE A 85 2.46 -0.60 -10.59
CA ILE A 85 2.32 -0.65 -9.13
C ILE A 85 3.02 0.58 -8.54
N GLY A 86 2.26 1.46 -7.93
CA GLY A 86 2.81 2.49 -7.07
C GLY A 86 3.17 1.89 -5.71
N TYR A 87 4.33 2.23 -5.17
CA TYR A 87 4.75 1.75 -3.86
C TYR A 87 5.23 2.92 -2.98
N ALA A 88 4.64 3.02 -1.80
CA ALA A 88 5.02 3.96 -0.75
C ALA A 88 5.30 3.16 0.53
N GLY A 89 6.58 3.01 0.86
CA GLY A 89 7.03 2.25 2.01
C GLY A 89 8.50 2.48 2.33
N SER A 90 8.99 1.77 3.34
CA SER A 90 10.34 1.95 3.89
C SER A 90 11.45 1.73 2.87
N GLU A 91 11.28 0.81 1.92
CA GLU A 91 12.31 0.52 0.90
C GLU A 91 12.58 1.75 0.03
N VAL A 92 11.53 2.38 -0.50
CA VAL A 92 11.67 3.61 -1.30
C VAL A 92 12.22 4.76 -0.45
N ASN A 93 11.72 4.91 0.79
CA ASN A 93 12.17 5.96 1.69
C ASN A 93 13.69 5.92 1.93
N ARG A 94 14.28 4.73 2.11
CA ARG A 94 15.74 4.56 2.31
C ARG A 94 16.59 4.92 1.10
N MET A 95 16.03 4.87 -0.10
CA MET A 95 16.74 5.15 -1.35
C MET A 95 16.74 6.63 -1.73
N ILE A 96 15.88 7.45 -1.10
CA ILE A 96 15.76 8.89 -1.40
C ILE A 96 16.97 9.64 -0.83
N ARG A 97 17.62 10.46 -1.67
CA ARG A 97 18.71 11.32 -1.23
C ARG A 97 18.19 12.43 -0.31
N PRO A 98 18.91 12.77 0.76
CA PRO A 98 18.50 13.81 1.71
C PRO A 98 18.22 15.18 1.06
N GLU A 99 18.93 15.52 -0.02
CA GLU A 99 18.85 16.79 -0.75
C GLU A 99 17.80 16.80 -1.85
N GLU A 100 17.21 15.65 -2.18
CA GLU A 100 16.16 15.54 -3.21
C GLU A 100 15.00 16.47 -2.88
N THR A 101 14.58 17.32 -3.83
CA THR A 101 13.44 18.20 -3.59
C THR A 101 12.11 17.46 -3.72
N VAL A 102 11.08 18.00 -3.11
CA VAL A 102 9.73 17.45 -3.22
C VAL A 102 9.26 17.38 -4.68
N LEU A 103 9.57 18.39 -5.49
CA LEU A 103 9.25 18.41 -6.91
C LEU A 103 9.95 17.29 -7.66
N ASP A 104 11.25 17.09 -7.40
CA ASP A 104 12.06 16.02 -8.01
C ASP A 104 11.50 14.64 -7.67
N LEU A 105 11.16 14.43 -6.39
CA LEU A 105 10.55 13.18 -5.92
C LEU A 105 9.25 12.86 -6.64
N LEU A 106 8.37 13.84 -6.83
CA LEU A 106 7.10 13.62 -7.51
C LEU A 106 7.30 13.34 -9.00
N ILE A 107 8.16 14.10 -9.67
CA ILE A 107 8.45 13.89 -11.11
C ILE A 107 9.19 12.57 -11.31
N GLY A 108 10.14 12.24 -10.43
CA GLY A 108 10.80 10.93 -10.42
C GLY A 108 9.80 9.78 -10.33
N GLY A 109 8.74 9.92 -9.51
CA GLY A 109 7.65 8.95 -9.44
C GLY A 109 6.91 8.77 -10.77
N ALA A 110 6.69 9.83 -11.54
CA ALA A 110 6.06 9.76 -12.86
C ALA A 110 6.91 9.01 -13.89
N ARG A 111 8.22 8.98 -13.70
CA ARG A 111 9.19 8.33 -14.59
C ARG A 111 9.72 6.99 -14.05
N ALA A 112 9.16 6.48 -12.95
CA ALA A 112 9.65 5.30 -12.21
C ALA A 112 11.12 5.42 -11.78
N MET A 113 11.60 6.65 -11.50
CA MET A 113 12.98 6.93 -11.08
C MET A 113 13.01 7.25 -9.59
N ILE A 114 14.04 6.77 -8.90
CA ILE A 114 14.43 7.25 -7.58
C ILE A 114 15.61 8.19 -7.77
N ASN A 115 15.60 9.33 -7.07
CA ASN A 115 16.61 10.38 -7.24
C ASN A 115 16.63 10.90 -8.69
N PHE A 116 15.70 11.79 -8.96
CA PHE A 116 15.44 12.34 -10.29
C PHE A 116 16.70 13.05 -10.88
N TRP A 117 16.87 12.89 -12.18
CA TRP A 117 17.83 13.64 -12.98
C TRP A 117 17.24 14.00 -14.34
N GLY A 118 17.62 15.14 -14.87
CA GLY A 118 17.17 15.65 -16.16
C GLY A 118 16.26 16.88 -16.04
N GLU A 119 15.71 17.29 -17.17
CA GLU A 119 14.84 18.47 -17.25
C GLU A 119 13.36 18.13 -17.00
N TYR A 120 12.64 19.07 -16.41
CA TYR A 120 11.20 18.95 -16.18
C TYR A 120 10.42 19.23 -17.46
N LYS A 121 9.52 18.33 -17.81
CA LYS A 121 8.48 18.67 -18.81
C LYS A 121 7.41 19.56 -18.15
N PRO A 122 6.93 20.61 -18.84
CA PRO A 122 5.91 21.51 -18.27
C PRO A 122 4.65 20.79 -17.76
N ALA A 123 4.24 19.70 -18.42
CA ALA A 123 3.11 18.88 -18.00
C ALA A 123 3.36 18.13 -16.68
N GLU A 124 4.57 17.60 -16.47
CA GLU A 124 4.96 16.90 -15.24
C GLU A 124 4.96 17.86 -14.06
N ARG A 125 5.55 19.04 -14.23
CA ARG A 125 5.55 20.08 -13.18
C ARG A 125 4.12 20.51 -12.81
N ARG A 126 3.25 20.71 -13.82
CA ARG A 126 1.83 21.02 -13.55
C ARG A 126 1.14 19.91 -12.76
N ALA A 127 1.36 18.64 -13.13
CA ALA A 127 0.77 17.50 -12.44
C ALA A 127 1.28 17.39 -10.99
N ALA A 128 2.58 17.55 -10.75
CA ALA A 128 3.18 17.57 -9.42
C ALA A 128 2.61 18.68 -8.54
N ARG A 129 2.52 19.92 -9.08
CA ARG A 129 1.92 21.05 -8.35
C ARG A 129 0.44 20.86 -8.06
N ALA A 130 -0.31 20.27 -8.99
CA ALA A 130 -1.73 19.94 -8.76
C ALA A 130 -1.89 18.93 -7.62
N PHE A 131 -1.00 17.94 -7.55
CA PHE A 131 -0.96 17.02 -6.41
C PHE A 131 -0.63 17.76 -5.11
N LEU A 132 0.45 18.55 -5.08
CA LEU A 132 0.89 19.31 -3.90
C LEU A 132 -0.21 20.22 -3.36
N LYS A 133 -0.98 20.87 -4.25
CA LYS A 133 -2.13 21.69 -3.86
C LYS A 133 -3.21 20.86 -3.16
N ARG A 134 -3.54 19.66 -3.68
CA ARG A 134 -4.55 18.77 -3.07
C ARG A 134 -4.09 18.17 -1.73
N ALA A 135 -2.78 18.00 -1.55
CA ALA A 135 -2.16 17.45 -0.35
C ALA A 135 -1.87 18.51 0.73
N ASP A 136 -2.18 19.80 0.45
CA ASP A 136 -1.79 20.96 1.28
C ASP A 136 -0.28 21.05 1.51
N CYS A 137 0.51 20.68 0.48
CA CYS A 137 1.98 20.62 0.50
C CYS A 137 2.64 21.56 -0.53
N LEU A 138 1.89 22.46 -1.17
CA LEU A 138 2.44 23.33 -2.22
C LEU A 138 3.63 24.20 -1.75
N PRO A 139 3.66 24.74 -0.51
CA PRO A 139 4.82 25.47 -0.01
C PRO A 139 6.09 24.63 0.12
N LEU A 140 5.99 23.32 0.05
CA LEU A 140 7.11 22.39 0.17
C LEU A 140 7.77 22.06 -1.18
N GLU A 141 7.30 22.61 -2.31
CA GLU A 141 7.71 22.24 -3.69
C GLU A 141 9.24 22.13 -3.83
N HIS A 142 9.99 23.07 -3.30
CA HIS A 142 11.46 23.14 -3.40
C HIS A 142 12.19 22.71 -2.12
N ARG A 143 11.44 22.21 -1.11
CA ARG A 143 12.05 21.81 0.16
C ARG A 143 12.77 20.47 -0.01
N PRO A 144 14.02 20.34 0.50
CA PRO A 144 14.76 19.08 0.51
C PRO A 144 14.08 18.03 1.40
N TRP A 145 14.16 16.76 1.00
CA TRP A 145 13.58 15.61 1.71
C TRP A 145 13.92 15.58 3.21
N ARG A 146 15.20 15.84 3.56
CA ARG A 146 15.67 15.82 4.95
C ARG A 146 14.94 16.80 5.87
N LEU A 147 14.41 17.90 5.32
CA LEU A 147 13.73 18.95 6.08
C LEU A 147 12.22 18.75 6.23
N LEU A 148 11.67 17.66 5.69
CA LEU A 148 10.25 17.35 5.82
C LEU A 148 9.96 16.66 7.16
N SER A 149 8.84 17.02 7.79
CA SER A 149 8.26 16.26 8.88
C SER A 149 7.83 14.86 8.42
N GLN A 150 7.64 13.94 9.35
CA GLN A 150 7.21 12.57 9.03
C GLN A 150 5.87 12.55 8.28
N GLY A 151 4.89 13.37 8.68
CA GLY A 151 3.59 13.46 8.02
C GLY A 151 3.69 14.02 6.59
N GLU A 152 4.53 15.04 6.37
CA GLU A 152 4.82 15.58 5.04
C GLU A 152 5.47 14.50 4.17
N ARG A 153 6.47 13.78 4.69
CA ARG A 153 7.13 12.69 3.98
C ARG A 153 6.14 11.63 3.51
N GLN A 154 5.22 11.20 4.36
CA GLN A 154 4.23 10.20 4.00
C GLN A 154 3.28 10.67 2.88
N LYS A 155 2.83 11.93 2.93
CA LYS A 155 2.02 12.52 1.85
C LYS A 155 2.80 12.59 0.54
N ILE A 156 4.09 12.96 0.58
CA ILE A 156 4.93 13.05 -0.63
C ILE A 156 5.24 11.67 -1.20
N LEU A 157 5.53 10.65 -0.37
CA LEU A 157 5.69 9.26 -0.82
C LEU A 157 4.43 8.72 -1.50
N PHE A 158 3.26 9.00 -0.91
CA PHE A 158 1.97 8.67 -1.52
C PHE A 158 1.82 9.34 -2.90
N GLY A 159 2.11 10.64 -2.98
CA GLY A 159 2.08 11.40 -4.22
C GLY A 159 3.04 10.85 -5.26
N ARG A 160 4.28 10.61 -4.88
CA ARG A 160 5.28 9.99 -5.75
C ARG A 160 4.78 8.68 -6.35
N ALA A 161 4.20 7.82 -5.52
CA ALA A 161 3.65 6.53 -5.97
C ALA A 161 2.45 6.68 -6.91
N LEU A 162 1.66 7.77 -6.78
CA LEU A 162 0.53 8.08 -7.67
C LEU A 162 0.94 8.71 -9.00
N MET A 163 2.07 9.42 -9.07
CA MET A 163 2.46 10.18 -10.26
C MET A 163 2.63 9.31 -11.50
N GLY A 164 3.00 8.04 -11.35
CA GLY A 164 3.06 7.03 -12.42
C GLY A 164 1.70 6.55 -12.92
N LYS A 165 0.59 7.05 -12.36
CA LYS A 165 -0.78 6.59 -12.66
C LYS A 165 -0.94 5.07 -12.53
N PRO A 166 -0.56 4.48 -11.40
CA PRO A 166 -0.56 3.03 -11.22
C PRO A 166 -1.98 2.45 -11.26
N ALA A 167 -2.09 1.17 -11.58
CA ALA A 167 -3.34 0.41 -11.45
C ALA A 167 -3.57 -0.11 -10.02
N ALA A 168 -2.49 -0.32 -9.26
CA ALA A 168 -2.52 -0.65 -7.84
C ALA A 168 -1.52 0.24 -7.07
N LEU A 169 -1.88 0.65 -5.87
CA LEU A 169 -1.05 1.47 -4.97
C LEU A 169 -0.85 0.72 -3.65
N PHE A 170 0.39 0.39 -3.36
CA PHE A 170 0.82 -0.29 -2.14
C PHE A 170 1.33 0.72 -1.12
N LEU A 171 0.76 0.67 0.08
CA LEU A 171 1.07 1.55 1.21
C LEU A 171 1.56 0.67 2.36
N ASP A 172 2.86 0.70 2.63
CA ASP A 172 3.47 -0.15 3.65
C ASP A 172 3.73 0.64 4.93
N GLU A 173 2.88 0.40 5.94
CA GLU A 173 2.87 1.08 7.24
C GLU A 173 2.99 2.61 7.14
N PRO A 174 2.15 3.28 6.35
CA PRO A 174 2.32 4.70 6.03
C PRO A 174 2.11 5.63 7.22
N CYS A 175 1.48 5.16 8.30
CA CYS A 175 1.26 5.94 9.50
C CYS A 175 2.29 5.66 10.63
N ALA A 176 3.30 4.83 10.36
CA ALA A 176 4.35 4.54 11.34
C ALA A 176 5.08 5.82 11.76
N GLY A 177 5.18 6.07 13.08
CA GLY A 177 5.84 7.24 13.64
C GLY A 177 5.07 8.56 13.49
N LEU A 178 3.83 8.55 13.01
CA LEU A 178 2.99 9.74 12.99
C LEU A 178 2.34 9.98 14.36
N ASP A 179 2.31 11.23 14.80
CA ASP A 179 1.46 11.64 15.89
C ASP A 179 -0.04 11.49 15.52
N PRO A 180 -0.97 11.52 16.49
CA PRO A 180 -2.39 11.31 16.21
C PRO A 180 -3.00 12.29 15.21
N VAL A 181 -2.54 13.56 15.19
CA VAL A 181 -3.07 14.60 14.30
C VAL A 181 -2.58 14.38 12.87
N ALA A 182 -1.28 14.12 12.71
CA ALA A 182 -0.67 13.81 11.43
C ALA A 182 -1.27 12.52 10.84
N ARG A 183 -1.49 11.48 11.65
CA ARG A 183 -2.17 10.24 11.26
C ARG A 183 -3.58 10.51 10.74
N ALA A 184 -4.39 11.25 11.49
CA ALA A 184 -5.75 11.57 11.08
C ALA A 184 -5.78 12.36 9.76
N SER A 185 -4.89 13.35 9.60
CA SER A 185 -4.73 14.13 8.38
C SER A 185 -4.33 13.25 7.18
N TYR A 186 -3.36 12.33 7.37
CA TYR A 186 -2.92 11.41 6.32
C TYR A 186 -4.05 10.46 5.89
N LEU A 187 -4.75 9.83 6.84
CA LEU A 187 -5.84 8.90 6.55
C LEU A 187 -6.99 9.60 5.81
N ALA A 188 -7.36 10.82 6.21
CA ALA A 188 -8.36 11.62 5.51
C ALA A 188 -7.92 11.98 4.09
N PHE A 189 -6.65 12.31 3.88
CA PHE A 189 -6.08 12.58 2.56
C PHE A 189 -6.10 11.33 1.67
N MET A 190 -5.67 10.19 2.19
CA MET A 190 -5.70 8.89 1.50
C MET A 190 -7.13 8.53 1.08
N GLU A 191 -8.10 8.67 1.97
CA GLU A 191 -9.51 8.36 1.71
C GLU A 191 -10.10 9.24 0.61
N ARG A 192 -9.85 10.56 0.63
CA ARG A 192 -10.25 11.47 -0.46
C ARG A 192 -9.61 11.07 -1.80
N SER A 193 -8.35 10.65 -1.77
CA SER A 193 -7.62 10.23 -2.98
C SER A 193 -8.18 8.92 -3.55
N ALA A 194 -8.61 7.99 -2.70
CA ALA A 194 -9.26 6.74 -3.10
C ALA A 194 -10.63 6.96 -3.75
N SER A 195 -11.35 8.01 -3.33
CA SER A 195 -12.69 8.34 -3.83
C SER A 195 -12.69 9.11 -5.15
N THR A 196 -11.53 9.56 -5.63
CA THR A 196 -11.41 10.36 -6.88
C THR A 196 -11.12 9.44 -8.06
N ALA A 197 -12.10 9.23 -8.92
CA ALA A 197 -11.94 8.39 -10.12
C ALA A 197 -11.13 9.11 -11.24
N PRO A 198 -10.30 8.37 -12.01
CA PRO A 198 -9.93 6.97 -11.79
C PRO A 198 -8.91 6.83 -10.66
N SER A 199 -9.20 5.96 -9.68
CA SER A 199 -8.26 5.65 -8.59
C SER A 199 -7.65 4.26 -8.77
N PRO A 200 -6.38 4.05 -8.34
CA PRO A 200 -5.80 2.72 -8.26
C PRO A 200 -6.52 1.88 -7.19
N VAL A 201 -6.38 0.58 -7.28
CA VAL A 201 -6.69 -0.29 -6.15
C VAL A 201 -5.68 -0.01 -5.03
N LEU A 202 -6.16 0.28 -3.81
CA LEU A 202 -5.30 0.47 -2.65
C LEU A 202 -5.06 -0.85 -1.93
N VAL A 203 -3.81 -1.09 -1.55
CA VAL A 203 -3.40 -2.16 -0.64
C VAL A 203 -2.61 -1.53 0.50
N LEU A 204 -3.22 -1.47 1.67
CA LEU A 204 -2.63 -0.92 2.89
C LEU A 204 -2.09 -2.05 3.76
N VAL A 205 -0.83 -2.04 4.07
CA VAL A 205 -0.24 -2.87 5.12
C VAL A 205 -0.22 -2.08 6.41
N THR A 206 -0.75 -2.67 7.47
CA THR A 206 -0.74 -2.08 8.82
C THR A 206 -0.89 -3.14 9.90
N HIS A 207 -0.54 -2.82 11.13
CA HIS A 207 -0.87 -3.59 12.32
C HIS A 207 -1.91 -2.87 13.21
N HIS A 208 -2.43 -1.72 12.75
CA HIS A 208 -3.41 -0.89 13.44
C HIS A 208 -4.78 -0.94 12.74
N VAL A 209 -5.81 -1.45 13.39
CA VAL A 209 -7.17 -1.51 12.82
C VAL A 209 -7.77 -0.11 12.61
N GLU A 210 -7.30 0.88 13.38
CA GLU A 210 -7.72 2.28 13.31
C GLU A 210 -7.37 2.95 11.98
N GLU A 211 -6.41 2.39 11.25
CA GLU A 211 -5.98 2.88 9.94
C GLU A 211 -6.87 2.36 8.80
N ILE A 212 -7.71 1.34 9.08
CA ILE A 212 -8.62 0.76 8.10
C ILE A 212 -9.85 1.67 7.97
N THR A 213 -9.73 2.67 7.10
CA THR A 213 -10.79 3.66 6.84
C THR A 213 -11.96 3.07 6.05
N PRO A 214 -13.11 3.79 5.91
CA PRO A 214 -14.27 3.33 5.14
C PRO A 214 -13.96 2.93 3.69
N CYS A 215 -12.98 3.53 3.03
CA CYS A 215 -12.65 3.21 1.64
C CYS A 215 -12.18 1.76 1.43
N PHE A 216 -11.60 1.10 2.44
CA PHE A 216 -11.22 -0.31 2.34
C PHE A 216 -12.45 -1.21 2.38
N THR A 217 -12.55 -2.09 1.39
CA THR A 217 -13.68 -3.02 1.19
C THR A 217 -13.37 -4.42 1.69
N HIS A 218 -12.08 -4.80 1.67
CA HIS A 218 -11.59 -6.14 1.98
C HIS A 218 -10.46 -6.11 3.00
N VAL A 219 -10.28 -7.23 3.70
CA VAL A 219 -9.19 -7.42 4.66
C VAL A 219 -8.54 -8.78 4.44
N LEU A 220 -7.22 -8.80 4.45
CA LEU A 220 -6.38 -9.98 4.56
C LEU A 220 -5.72 -9.97 5.93
N ILE A 221 -5.91 -11.01 6.73
CA ILE A 221 -5.25 -11.15 8.02
C ILE A 221 -4.17 -12.22 7.90
N LEU A 222 -2.92 -11.83 8.19
CA LEU A 222 -1.76 -12.71 8.18
C LEU A 222 -1.31 -13.05 9.60
N ARG A 223 -0.90 -14.30 9.79
CA ARG A 223 -0.22 -14.78 10.99
C ARG A 223 0.87 -15.77 10.57
N GLU A 224 2.09 -15.58 11.06
CA GLU A 224 3.22 -16.51 10.85
C GLU A 224 3.43 -16.90 9.37
N GLY A 225 3.29 -15.92 8.46
CA GLY A 225 3.45 -16.10 7.02
C GLY A 225 2.27 -16.75 6.29
N GLN A 226 1.17 -17.03 6.99
CA GLN A 226 -0.02 -17.69 6.43
C GLN A 226 -1.26 -16.79 6.45
N VAL A 227 -2.21 -17.08 5.55
CA VAL A 227 -3.52 -16.42 5.57
C VAL A 227 -4.37 -17.00 6.69
N LEU A 228 -4.65 -16.20 7.71
CA LEU A 228 -5.62 -16.58 8.75
C LEU A 228 -7.05 -16.37 8.28
N ALA A 229 -7.32 -15.26 7.61
CA ALA A 229 -8.63 -14.94 7.04
C ALA A 229 -8.48 -13.91 5.92
N ALA A 230 -9.31 -14.01 4.87
CA ALA A 230 -9.35 -13.06 3.76
C ALA A 230 -10.79 -12.90 3.24
N GLY A 231 -11.17 -11.69 2.86
CA GLY A 231 -12.49 -11.42 2.29
C GLY A 231 -13.07 -10.05 2.60
N PRO A 232 -14.38 -9.86 2.41
CA PRO A 232 -15.06 -8.62 2.68
C PRO A 232 -14.83 -8.13 4.13
N LYS A 233 -14.50 -6.86 4.29
CA LYS A 233 -14.09 -6.25 5.57
C LYS A 233 -15.02 -6.62 6.73
N LYS A 234 -16.34 -6.49 6.55
CA LYS A 234 -17.33 -6.76 7.62
C LYS A 234 -17.31 -8.21 8.11
N GLN A 235 -16.96 -9.16 7.25
CA GLN A 235 -16.93 -10.59 7.58
C GLN A 235 -15.57 -11.02 8.16
N THR A 236 -14.50 -10.38 7.72
CA THR A 236 -13.12 -10.77 8.04
C THR A 236 -12.58 -10.05 9.27
N LEU A 237 -12.86 -8.75 9.41
CA LEU A 237 -12.38 -7.94 10.53
C LEU A 237 -13.28 -8.13 11.75
N THR A 238 -13.04 -9.20 12.51
CA THR A 238 -13.79 -9.60 13.70
C THR A 238 -12.88 -9.73 14.91
N ALA A 239 -13.42 -9.55 16.13
CA ALA A 239 -12.67 -9.75 17.37
C ALA A 239 -12.06 -11.16 17.44
N ALA A 240 -12.78 -12.19 17.00
CA ALA A 240 -12.30 -13.57 16.99
C ALA A 240 -11.08 -13.77 16.11
N ASN A 241 -11.10 -13.24 14.87
CA ASN A 241 -9.97 -13.32 13.95
C ASN A 241 -8.76 -12.53 14.46
N LEU A 242 -9.00 -11.33 15.04
CA LEU A 242 -7.93 -10.52 15.63
C LEU A 242 -7.31 -11.19 16.85
N THR A 243 -8.13 -11.77 17.74
CA THR A 243 -7.63 -12.55 18.89
C THR A 243 -6.73 -13.71 18.42
N LYS A 244 -7.14 -14.44 17.38
CA LYS A 244 -6.30 -15.49 16.79
C LYS A 244 -5.01 -14.93 16.19
N ALA A 245 -5.11 -13.82 15.43
CA ALA A 245 -3.96 -13.23 14.74
C ALA A 245 -2.90 -12.71 15.71
N PHE A 246 -3.32 -11.99 16.76
CA PHE A 246 -2.41 -11.33 17.71
C PHE A 246 -2.07 -12.21 18.92
N GLY A 247 -2.73 -13.34 19.10
CA GLY A 247 -2.45 -14.28 20.20
C GLY A 247 -2.88 -13.78 21.58
N ALA A 248 -3.73 -12.76 21.66
CA ALA A 248 -4.23 -12.15 22.88
C ALA A 248 -5.71 -11.80 22.75
N PRO A 249 -6.51 -11.82 23.83
CA PRO A 249 -7.92 -11.42 23.80
C PRO A 249 -8.06 -10.00 23.25
N ILE A 250 -8.91 -9.83 22.25
CA ILE A 250 -9.13 -8.53 21.59
C ILE A 250 -10.62 -8.19 21.61
N LYS A 251 -10.91 -6.95 22.02
CA LYS A 251 -12.21 -6.32 21.83
C LYS A 251 -12.15 -5.38 20.63
N LEU A 252 -13.08 -5.52 19.70
CA LEU A 252 -13.21 -4.67 18.53
C LEU A 252 -14.48 -3.87 18.62
N ARG A 253 -14.37 -2.55 18.55
CA ARG A 253 -15.49 -1.63 18.45
C ARG A 253 -15.47 -0.97 17.07
N SER A 254 -16.65 -0.70 16.50
CA SER A 254 -16.77 0.06 15.26
C SER A 254 -17.79 1.16 15.41
N ALA A 255 -17.45 2.36 14.92
CA ALA A 255 -18.33 3.50 14.84
C ALA A 255 -18.09 4.25 13.53
N GLN A 256 -19.15 4.56 12.78
CA GLN A 256 -19.08 5.30 11.51
C GLN A 256 -18.07 4.72 10.49
N GLY A 257 -17.94 3.38 10.44
CA GLY A 257 -17.03 2.67 9.55
C GLY A 257 -15.53 2.71 9.95
N ARG A 258 -15.22 3.30 11.11
CA ARG A 258 -13.91 3.24 11.75
C ARG A 258 -13.88 2.18 12.83
N TYR A 259 -12.71 1.65 13.13
CA TYR A 259 -12.51 0.57 14.08
C TYR A 259 -11.58 1.03 15.20
N LEU A 260 -11.80 0.48 16.39
CA LEU A 260 -10.93 0.63 17.55
C LEU A 260 -10.68 -0.75 18.13
N MET A 261 -9.42 -1.08 18.35
CA MET A 261 -8.98 -2.32 18.96
C MET A 261 -8.45 -2.06 20.36
N THR A 262 -8.92 -2.83 21.35
CA THR A 262 -8.40 -2.80 22.70
C THR A 262 -8.08 -4.22 23.17
N SER A 263 -6.96 -4.37 23.87
CA SER A 263 -6.63 -5.55 24.67
C SER A 263 -7.13 -5.31 26.10
N PRO A 264 -7.65 -6.31 26.81
CA PRO A 264 -8.03 -6.17 28.21
C PRO A 264 -6.81 -5.96 29.09
#